data_ced9fc9615c745ba916a395ac37adf3c
#
_entry.id   ced9fc9615c745ba916a395ac37adf3c
#
_cell.length_a   1.000
_cell.length_b   1.000
_cell.length_c   1.000
_cell.angle_alpha   90.00
_cell.angle_beta   90.00
_cell.angle_gamma   90.00
#
_symmetry.space_group_name_H-M   'P 1'
#
loop_
_entity.id
_entity.type
_entity.pdbx_description
1 polymer ?
#
loop_
_entity_poly.entity_id
_entity_poly.type
_entity_poly.pdbx_seq_one_letter_code
_entity_poly.pdbx_strand_id
1 'polypeptide(L)'
;LATIIETRDLSKSFKNVDAVSGLSFSILKGDVYGFLGQNGAGKSTTMRMLLGLIYPNSGQIFINGTEFNNSRRYLLQHIGAIIERPDMYGYLSGWKNLEIFAALSRQQIPAARLHAVLEQVGLKGREKDKVKTYSQGMKQRLGIAIALVHEPDLLILDEPTNGLDPQGIADMRELIVSLSREHGKTVLVSSHLLHEIEQVATRMLVIHKGKKIVEGAVKDLLHPDETLVEVVIMKDATIAGKLAGTQWQQHLQASTDTGLTFKLNSKYIPELSKWLVMNGAGIMEIRTKHSLEDYFLSLTNDEVTKHRTV
;
A
#
# COMPACT_ATOMS: atom_id res chain seq x y z
N LEU A 1 13.22 14.55 7.79
CA LEU A 1 13.06 13.15 8.21
C LEU A 1 14.21 12.30 7.64
N ALA A 2 14.79 11.38 8.43
CA ALA A 2 15.89 10.51 7.99
C ALA A 2 15.34 9.41 7.07
N THR A 3 16.10 9.08 6.02
CA THR A 3 15.78 7.98 5.10
C THR A 3 16.20 6.65 5.73
N ILE A 4 15.30 5.66 5.77
CA ILE A 4 15.59 4.31 6.28
C ILE A 4 15.89 3.33 5.15
N ILE A 5 15.20 3.45 4.01
CA ILE A 5 15.50 2.72 2.76
C ILE A 5 15.65 3.72 1.63
N GLU A 6 16.66 3.51 0.78
CA GLU A 6 16.81 4.17 -0.51
C GLU A 6 17.21 3.13 -1.55
N THR A 7 16.57 3.16 -2.71
CA THR A 7 16.95 2.36 -3.88
C THR A 7 17.33 3.28 -5.02
N ARG A 8 18.35 2.91 -5.79
CA ARG A 8 18.82 3.64 -6.97
C ARG A 8 18.89 2.69 -8.15
N ASP A 9 18.07 2.94 -9.16
CA ASP A 9 18.00 2.23 -10.44
C ASP A 9 17.95 0.69 -10.31
N LEU A 10 17.21 0.21 -9.28
CA LEU A 10 17.12 -1.20 -8.94
C LEU A 10 16.45 -1.98 -10.05
N SER A 11 17.11 -3.02 -10.57
CA SER A 11 16.57 -3.83 -11.65
C SER A 11 16.77 -5.32 -11.40
N LYS A 12 15.76 -6.12 -11.82
CA LYS A 12 15.76 -7.57 -11.74
C LYS A 12 15.02 -8.20 -12.88
N SER A 13 15.71 -9.08 -13.60
CA SER A 13 15.12 -9.90 -14.67
C SER A 13 15.21 -11.38 -14.31
N PHE A 14 14.22 -12.14 -14.69
CA PHE A 14 14.20 -13.61 -14.62
C PHE A 14 13.95 -14.16 -16.02
N LYS A 15 14.95 -14.85 -16.59
CA LYS A 15 14.93 -15.35 -17.97
C LYS A 15 14.52 -14.20 -18.93
N ASN A 16 13.25 -14.21 -19.39
CA ASN A 16 12.73 -13.26 -20.38
C ASN A 16 11.75 -12.24 -19.80
N VAL A 17 11.66 -12.12 -18.46
CA VAL A 17 10.73 -11.22 -17.79
C VAL A 17 11.48 -10.22 -16.93
N ASP A 18 11.34 -8.92 -17.24
CA ASP A 18 11.84 -7.84 -16.43
C ASP A 18 10.86 -7.60 -15.27
N ALA A 19 11.15 -8.23 -14.12
CA ALA A 19 10.30 -8.13 -12.95
C ALA A 19 10.38 -6.76 -12.26
N VAL A 20 11.54 -6.10 -12.32
CA VAL A 20 11.79 -4.74 -11.82
C VAL A 20 12.77 -4.05 -12.76
N SER A 21 12.51 -2.80 -13.13
CA SER A 21 13.28 -2.06 -14.13
C SER A 21 13.51 -0.61 -13.67
N GLY A 22 14.75 -0.28 -13.27
CA GLY A 22 15.20 1.07 -12.91
C GLY A 22 14.44 1.67 -11.73
N LEU A 23 14.08 0.89 -10.72
CA LEU A 23 13.23 1.32 -9.61
C LEU A 23 14.02 2.11 -8.56
N SER A 24 13.76 3.43 -8.49
CA SER A 24 14.33 4.34 -7.50
C SER A 24 13.24 4.92 -6.63
N PHE A 25 13.35 4.75 -5.28
CA PHE A 25 12.42 5.29 -4.29
C PHE A 25 13.08 5.42 -2.92
N SER A 26 12.41 6.14 -2.00
CA SER A 26 12.89 6.33 -0.64
C SER A 26 11.79 6.21 0.39
N ILE A 27 12.08 5.52 1.51
CA ILE A 27 11.21 5.40 2.68
C ILE A 27 11.82 6.21 3.82
N LEU A 28 11.02 7.07 4.43
CA LEU A 28 11.45 7.90 5.55
C LEU A 28 11.15 7.18 6.87
N LYS A 29 11.95 7.45 7.89
CA LYS A 29 11.74 6.91 9.23
C LYS A 29 10.38 7.35 9.79
N GLY A 30 9.58 6.39 10.27
CA GLY A 30 8.22 6.62 10.77
C GLY A 30 7.13 6.58 9.71
N ASP A 31 7.46 6.41 8.42
CA ASP A 31 6.45 6.21 7.37
C ASP A 31 5.69 4.89 7.57
N VAL A 32 4.39 4.90 7.26
CA VAL A 32 3.72 3.73 6.70
C VAL A 32 3.76 3.92 5.18
N TYR A 33 4.66 3.19 4.52
CA TYR A 33 4.91 3.33 3.09
C TYR A 33 4.18 2.26 2.31
N GLY A 34 3.19 2.66 1.53
CA GLY A 34 2.38 1.79 0.69
C GLY A 34 3.08 1.44 -0.63
N PHE A 35 3.17 0.15 -0.95
CA PHE A 35 3.72 -0.35 -2.20
C PHE A 35 2.59 -0.97 -3.03
N LEU A 36 1.95 -0.14 -3.87
CA LEU A 36 0.74 -0.49 -4.60
C LEU A 36 1.08 -1.01 -6.00
N GLY A 37 0.41 -2.08 -6.42
CA GLY A 37 0.52 -2.60 -7.79
C GLY A 37 -0.21 -3.92 -7.96
N GLN A 38 -0.56 -4.26 -9.18
CA GLN A 38 -1.22 -5.53 -9.50
C GLN A 38 -0.35 -6.74 -9.16
N ASN A 39 -0.95 -7.93 -9.20
CA ASN A 39 -0.20 -9.17 -9.12
C ASN A 39 0.79 -9.27 -10.28
N GLY A 40 2.04 -9.62 -10.00
CA GLY A 40 3.11 -9.62 -11.00
C GLY A 40 3.74 -8.26 -11.30
N ALA A 41 3.30 -7.16 -10.67
CA ALA A 41 3.88 -5.82 -10.91
C ALA A 41 5.33 -5.64 -10.43
N GLY A 42 5.88 -6.59 -9.63
CA GLY A 42 7.24 -6.56 -9.11
C GLY A 42 7.34 -6.27 -7.60
N LYS A 43 6.21 -6.18 -6.86
CA LYS A 43 6.18 -5.86 -5.42
C LYS A 43 7.01 -6.85 -4.58
N SER A 44 6.64 -8.12 -4.57
CA SER A 44 7.34 -9.16 -3.78
C SER A 44 8.79 -9.36 -4.25
N THR A 45 9.07 -9.18 -5.55
CA THR A 45 10.43 -9.21 -6.09
C THR A 45 11.28 -8.09 -5.48
N THR A 46 10.74 -6.87 -5.43
CA THR A 46 11.43 -5.73 -4.81
C THR A 46 11.67 -5.98 -3.31
N MET A 47 10.67 -6.43 -2.57
CA MET A 47 10.81 -6.73 -1.14
C MET A 47 11.85 -7.83 -0.89
N ARG A 48 11.87 -8.89 -1.71
CA ARG A 48 12.90 -9.94 -1.61
C ARG A 48 14.30 -9.41 -1.91
N MET A 49 14.46 -8.43 -2.81
CA MET A 49 15.76 -7.76 -3.03
C MET A 49 16.17 -6.92 -1.81
N LEU A 50 15.25 -6.17 -1.20
CA LEU A 50 15.51 -5.40 0.02
C LEU A 50 15.97 -6.28 1.19
N LEU A 51 15.47 -7.52 1.25
CA LEU A 51 15.84 -8.51 2.26
C LEU A 51 17.07 -9.35 1.83
N GLY A 52 17.57 -9.13 0.63
CA GLY A 52 18.66 -9.91 0.06
C GLY A 52 18.35 -11.38 -0.10
N LEU A 53 17.10 -11.76 -0.22
CA LEU A 53 16.66 -13.12 -0.57
C LEU A 53 16.94 -13.41 -2.04
N ILE A 54 16.94 -12.36 -2.87
CA ILE A 54 17.40 -12.39 -4.26
C ILE A 54 18.35 -11.22 -4.52
N TYR A 55 19.28 -11.38 -5.47
CA TYR A 55 20.19 -10.31 -5.86
C TYR A 55 19.62 -9.53 -7.05
N PRO A 56 19.72 -8.19 -7.04
CA PRO A 56 19.42 -7.39 -8.23
C PRO A 56 20.40 -7.70 -9.36
N ASN A 57 20.01 -7.46 -10.60
CA ASN A 57 20.93 -7.50 -11.75
C ASN A 57 21.74 -6.19 -11.85
N SER A 58 21.14 -5.05 -11.44
CA SER A 58 21.79 -3.74 -11.38
C SER A 58 21.08 -2.85 -10.36
N GLY A 59 21.69 -1.71 -10.05
CA GLY A 59 21.23 -0.74 -9.08
C GLY A 59 21.75 -1.01 -7.67
N GLN A 60 21.39 -0.13 -6.75
CA GLN A 60 21.90 -0.13 -5.37
C GLN A 60 20.76 -0.03 -4.37
N ILE A 61 20.96 -0.62 -3.19
CA ILE A 61 20.06 -0.53 -2.04
C ILE A 61 20.85 0.04 -0.87
N PHE A 62 20.31 1.03 -0.19
CA PHE A 62 20.86 1.61 1.04
C PHE A 62 19.85 1.43 2.17
N ILE A 63 20.31 1.01 3.32
CA ILE A 63 19.53 0.88 4.56
C ILE A 63 20.25 1.72 5.63
N ASN A 64 19.53 2.68 6.22
CA ASN A 64 20.08 3.66 7.15
C ASN A 64 21.37 4.35 6.58
N GLY A 65 21.35 4.69 5.29
CA GLY A 65 22.47 5.33 4.60
C GLY A 65 23.66 4.41 4.27
N THR A 66 23.63 3.14 4.68
CA THR A 66 24.69 2.16 4.43
C THR A 66 24.31 1.27 3.24
N GLU A 67 25.22 1.10 2.29
CA GLU A 67 25.00 0.22 1.14
C GLU A 67 24.85 -1.25 1.59
N PHE A 68 23.82 -1.90 1.05
CA PHE A 68 23.39 -3.23 1.48
C PHE A 68 24.39 -4.37 1.17
N ASN A 69 25.30 -4.19 0.21
CA ASN A 69 26.20 -5.25 -0.28
C ASN A 69 27.14 -5.79 0.80
N ASN A 70 27.88 -4.92 1.49
CA ASN A 70 28.98 -5.31 2.39
C ASN A 70 28.56 -5.47 3.85
N SER A 71 27.41 -4.91 4.24
CA SER A 71 26.92 -4.86 5.63
C SER A 71 25.62 -5.61 5.82
N ARG A 72 25.22 -6.46 4.87
CA ARG A 72 23.92 -7.14 4.76
C ARG A 72 23.46 -7.77 6.09
N ARG A 73 24.33 -8.53 6.75
CA ARG A 73 23.97 -9.24 7.99
C ARG A 73 23.63 -8.30 9.13
N TYR A 74 24.38 -7.23 9.27
CA TYR A 74 24.15 -6.20 10.29
C TYR A 74 22.84 -5.44 10.00
N LEU A 75 22.65 -5.02 8.76
CA LEU A 75 21.47 -4.24 8.36
C LEU A 75 20.16 -5.02 8.51
N LEU A 76 20.16 -6.33 8.24
CA LEU A 76 18.97 -7.20 8.40
C LEU A 76 18.53 -7.37 9.86
N GLN A 77 19.41 -7.13 10.84
CA GLN A 77 19.03 -7.14 12.27
C GLN A 77 18.06 -6.01 12.64
N HIS A 78 17.99 -4.96 11.82
CA HIS A 78 17.07 -3.83 12.01
C HIS A 78 15.75 -3.99 11.22
N ILE A 79 15.55 -5.13 10.56
CA ILE A 79 14.38 -5.38 9.70
C ILE A 79 13.64 -6.61 10.19
N GLY A 80 12.34 -6.45 10.46
CA GLY A 80 11.39 -7.55 10.57
C GLY A 80 10.62 -7.70 9.26
N ALA A 81 10.38 -8.91 8.80
CA ALA A 81 9.67 -9.10 7.54
C ALA A 81 8.72 -10.30 7.56
N ILE A 82 7.61 -10.14 6.83
CA ILE A 82 6.72 -11.23 6.43
C ILE A 82 6.57 -11.12 4.92
N ILE A 83 7.12 -12.11 4.21
CA ILE A 83 6.97 -12.24 2.76
C ILE A 83 6.06 -13.45 2.51
N GLU A 84 4.92 -13.19 1.85
CA GLU A 84 3.86 -14.18 1.66
C GLU A 84 3.22 -14.62 3.00
N ARG A 85 3.06 -15.92 3.22
CA ARG A 85 2.45 -16.44 4.45
C ARG A 85 3.51 -16.74 5.50
N PRO A 86 3.26 -16.38 6.77
CA PRO A 86 4.18 -16.74 7.82
C PRO A 86 4.20 -18.27 8.03
N ASP A 87 5.37 -18.86 7.83
CA ASP A 87 5.59 -20.30 8.00
C ASP A 87 5.84 -20.61 9.48
N MET A 88 4.85 -21.20 10.14
CA MET A 88 4.88 -21.50 11.58
C MET A 88 4.60 -22.97 11.84
N TYR A 89 5.13 -23.45 12.95
CA TYR A 89 4.89 -24.83 13.42
C TYR A 89 3.48 -24.96 13.98
N GLY A 90 2.52 -25.38 13.16
CA GLY A 90 1.10 -25.45 13.51
C GLY A 90 0.78 -26.37 14.72
N TYR A 91 1.62 -27.38 14.97
CA TYR A 91 1.48 -28.31 16.11
C TYR A 91 2.00 -27.76 17.44
N LEU A 92 2.76 -26.65 17.41
CA LEU A 92 3.24 -25.91 18.57
C LEU A 92 2.28 -24.78 18.96
N SER A 93 2.41 -24.30 20.19
CA SER A 93 1.69 -23.12 20.65
C SER A 93 2.25 -21.83 20.05
N GLY A 94 1.47 -20.73 20.10
CA GLY A 94 1.93 -19.41 19.69
C GLY A 94 3.19 -18.97 20.44
N TRP A 95 3.21 -19.20 21.75
CA TRP A 95 4.39 -18.95 22.59
C TRP A 95 5.62 -19.71 22.11
N LYS A 96 5.48 -21.01 21.86
CA LYS A 96 6.62 -21.85 21.46
C LYS A 96 7.16 -21.48 20.08
N ASN A 97 6.29 -21.09 19.16
CA ASN A 97 6.72 -20.52 17.90
C ASN A 97 7.55 -19.27 18.12
N LEU A 98 7.05 -18.32 18.94
CA LEU A 98 7.75 -17.07 19.20
C LEU A 98 9.12 -17.29 19.87
N GLU A 99 9.23 -18.22 20.82
CA GLU A 99 10.52 -18.61 21.43
C GLU A 99 11.52 -19.13 20.41
N ILE A 100 11.09 -20.00 19.49
CA ILE A 100 11.96 -20.56 18.44
C ILE A 100 12.50 -19.43 17.55
N PHE A 101 11.64 -18.55 17.06
CA PHE A 101 12.07 -17.44 16.20
C PHE A 101 12.90 -16.41 16.95
N ALA A 102 12.61 -16.15 18.24
CA ALA A 102 13.45 -15.33 19.09
C ALA A 102 14.88 -15.89 19.21
N ALA A 103 14.99 -17.21 19.43
CA ALA A 103 16.31 -17.86 19.48
C ALA A 103 17.09 -17.78 18.14
N LEU A 104 16.38 -17.82 17.00
CA LEU A 104 16.98 -17.66 15.67
C LEU A 104 17.52 -16.25 15.40
N SER A 105 17.02 -15.23 16.10
CA SER A 105 17.51 -13.85 15.97
C SER A 105 18.94 -13.67 16.48
N ARG A 106 19.49 -14.64 17.20
CA ARG A 106 20.81 -14.62 17.85
C ARG A 106 20.97 -13.52 18.89
N GLN A 107 19.88 -12.94 19.35
CA GLN A 107 19.83 -11.97 20.44
C GLN A 107 19.27 -12.67 21.70
N GLN A 108 19.73 -12.23 22.86
CA GLN A 108 19.12 -12.67 24.13
C GLN A 108 17.83 -11.91 24.37
N ILE A 109 16.71 -12.49 23.96
CA ILE A 109 15.38 -11.87 24.08
C ILE A 109 14.74 -12.36 25.38
N PRO A 110 14.46 -11.47 26.35
CA PRO A 110 13.86 -11.86 27.61
C PRO A 110 12.39 -12.25 27.43
N ALA A 111 11.88 -13.16 28.27
CA ALA A 111 10.47 -13.60 28.22
C ALA A 111 9.48 -12.42 28.34
N ALA A 112 9.83 -11.38 29.09
CA ALA A 112 9.02 -10.16 29.17
C ALA A 112 8.77 -9.52 27.80
N ARG A 113 9.78 -9.54 26.91
CA ARG A 113 9.63 -9.03 25.54
C ARG A 113 8.68 -9.89 24.72
N LEU A 114 8.73 -11.23 24.88
CA LEU A 114 7.81 -12.13 24.18
C LEU A 114 6.35 -11.86 24.59
N HIS A 115 6.10 -11.64 25.87
CA HIS A 115 4.77 -11.26 26.37
C HIS A 115 4.33 -9.90 25.79
N ALA A 116 5.21 -8.89 25.85
CA ALA A 116 4.91 -7.55 25.34
C ALA A 116 4.56 -7.58 23.85
N VAL A 117 5.27 -8.35 23.03
CA VAL A 117 5.00 -8.46 21.60
C VAL A 117 3.66 -9.16 21.33
N LEU A 118 3.33 -10.22 22.07
CA LEU A 118 2.03 -10.89 21.93
C LEU A 118 0.86 -9.97 22.32
N GLU A 119 1.05 -9.16 23.37
CA GLU A 119 0.07 -8.15 23.76
C GLU A 119 -0.07 -7.07 22.69
N GLN A 120 1.05 -6.58 22.16
CA GLN A 120 1.11 -5.56 21.11
C GLN A 120 0.34 -5.97 19.84
N VAL A 121 0.39 -7.26 19.46
CA VAL A 121 -0.34 -7.76 18.29
C VAL A 121 -1.75 -8.29 18.65
N GLY A 122 -2.21 -8.14 19.89
CA GLY A 122 -3.55 -8.57 20.32
C GLY A 122 -3.72 -10.08 20.45
N LEU A 123 -2.64 -10.81 20.80
CA LEU A 123 -2.67 -12.26 21.05
C LEU A 123 -2.50 -12.62 22.53
N LYS A 124 -2.62 -11.65 23.45
CA LYS A 124 -2.62 -11.89 24.90
C LYS A 124 -3.75 -12.85 25.29
N GLY A 125 -3.43 -13.87 26.08
CA GLY A 125 -4.35 -14.91 26.52
C GLY A 125 -4.53 -16.06 25.52
N ARG A 126 -3.87 -15.99 24.35
CA ARG A 126 -3.89 -17.04 23.32
C ARG A 126 -2.55 -17.74 23.13
N GLU A 127 -1.57 -17.40 23.97
CA GLU A 127 -0.17 -17.83 23.87
C GLU A 127 -0.01 -19.34 23.88
N LYS A 128 -0.84 -20.03 24.69
CA LYS A 128 -0.77 -21.48 24.91
C LYS A 128 -1.50 -22.31 23.88
N ASP A 129 -2.36 -21.68 23.06
CA ASP A 129 -3.13 -22.38 22.04
C ASP A 129 -2.22 -22.81 20.89
N LYS A 130 -2.49 -23.98 20.30
CA LYS A 130 -1.75 -24.48 19.14
C LYS A 130 -2.07 -23.63 17.92
N VAL A 131 -1.03 -23.25 17.15
CA VAL A 131 -1.16 -22.38 15.97
C VAL A 131 -2.09 -22.99 14.90
N LYS A 132 -2.23 -24.32 14.84
CA LYS A 132 -3.20 -24.97 13.93
C LYS A 132 -4.66 -24.57 14.21
N THR A 133 -4.97 -24.13 15.44
CA THR A 133 -6.32 -23.70 15.84
C THR A 133 -6.54 -22.20 15.70
N TYR A 134 -5.51 -21.45 15.30
CA TYR A 134 -5.60 -20.02 15.06
C TYR A 134 -6.40 -19.73 13.79
N SER A 135 -7.20 -18.65 13.83
CA SER A 135 -7.77 -18.06 12.61
C SER A 135 -6.65 -17.52 11.71
N GLN A 136 -6.98 -17.21 10.45
CA GLN A 136 -6.01 -16.61 9.53
C GLN A 136 -5.47 -15.28 10.07
N GLY A 137 -6.33 -14.43 10.63
CA GLY A 137 -5.92 -13.17 11.26
C GLY A 137 -5.00 -13.38 12.46
N MET A 138 -5.27 -14.37 13.34
CA MET A 138 -4.38 -14.71 14.44
C MET A 138 -3.01 -15.21 13.95
N LYS A 139 -2.95 -15.97 12.86
CA LYS A 139 -1.69 -16.38 12.25
C LYS A 139 -0.91 -15.19 11.71
N GLN A 140 -1.57 -14.27 11.01
CA GLN A 140 -0.92 -13.04 10.54
C GLN A 140 -0.38 -12.20 11.71
N ARG A 141 -1.16 -12.02 12.78
CA ARG A 141 -0.72 -11.32 14.00
C ARG A 141 0.49 -11.99 14.66
N LEU A 142 0.50 -13.32 14.74
CA LEU A 142 1.66 -14.05 15.26
C LEU A 142 2.89 -13.89 14.36
N GLY A 143 2.72 -13.87 13.04
CA GLY A 143 3.78 -13.55 12.08
C GLY A 143 4.39 -12.17 12.34
N ILE A 144 3.53 -11.16 12.56
CA ILE A 144 3.99 -9.81 12.92
C ILE A 144 4.72 -9.82 14.27
N ALA A 145 4.22 -10.57 15.27
CA ALA A 145 4.91 -10.74 16.56
C ALA A 145 6.32 -11.30 16.37
N ILE A 146 6.47 -12.33 15.54
CA ILE A 146 7.77 -12.92 15.19
C ILE A 146 8.69 -11.88 14.53
N ALA A 147 8.15 -11.11 13.59
CA ALA A 147 8.91 -10.05 12.91
C ALA A 147 9.33 -8.90 13.86
N LEU A 148 8.58 -8.68 14.96
CA LEU A 148 8.83 -7.62 15.94
C LEU A 148 9.73 -8.06 17.11
N VAL A 149 9.96 -9.34 17.30
CA VAL A 149 10.55 -9.88 18.53
C VAL A 149 11.93 -9.31 18.85
N HIS A 150 12.74 -9.05 17.83
CA HIS A 150 14.10 -8.50 17.92
C HIS A 150 14.15 -6.98 17.83
N GLU A 151 13.03 -6.28 18.00
CA GLU A 151 12.90 -4.81 18.02
C GLU A 151 13.38 -4.08 16.76
N PRO A 152 12.98 -4.52 15.55
CA PRO A 152 13.42 -3.87 14.33
C PRO A 152 12.91 -2.42 14.23
N ASP A 153 13.64 -1.57 13.52
CA ASP A 153 13.22 -0.21 13.15
C ASP A 153 12.24 -0.21 11.98
N LEU A 154 12.36 -1.20 11.10
CA LEU A 154 11.59 -1.36 9.86
C LEU A 154 10.87 -2.69 9.82
N LEU A 155 9.60 -2.66 9.44
CA LEU A 155 8.80 -3.83 9.11
C LEU A 155 8.49 -3.85 7.61
N ILE A 156 8.64 -5.02 6.98
CA ILE A 156 8.26 -5.27 5.59
C ILE A 156 7.15 -6.32 5.58
N LEU A 157 5.96 -5.94 5.13
CA LEU A 157 4.76 -6.76 5.13
C LEU A 157 4.24 -6.92 3.70
N ASP A 158 4.35 -8.13 3.15
CA ASP A 158 3.87 -8.43 1.80
C ASP A 158 2.42 -8.92 1.87
N GLU A 159 1.48 -8.11 1.38
CA GLU A 159 0.04 -8.37 1.35
C GLU A 159 -0.56 -8.89 2.68
N PRO A 160 -0.37 -8.17 3.82
CA PRO A 160 -0.71 -8.67 5.15
C PRO A 160 -2.21 -8.87 5.39
N THR A 161 -3.08 -8.28 4.57
CA THR A 161 -4.55 -8.39 4.63
C THR A 161 -5.11 -9.51 3.77
N ASN A 162 -4.28 -10.14 2.93
CA ASN A 162 -4.75 -11.13 1.97
C ASN A 162 -5.34 -12.38 2.66
N GLY A 163 -6.58 -12.71 2.28
CA GLY A 163 -7.30 -13.87 2.80
C GLY A 163 -7.91 -13.67 4.19
N LEU A 164 -7.96 -12.42 4.69
CA LEU A 164 -8.68 -12.07 5.89
C LEU A 164 -10.16 -11.73 5.57
N ASP A 165 -11.02 -11.93 6.55
CA ASP A 165 -12.38 -11.42 6.53
C ASP A 165 -12.40 -9.89 6.75
N PRO A 166 -13.53 -9.19 6.50
CA PRO A 166 -13.59 -7.72 6.63
C PRO A 166 -13.17 -7.20 8.01
N GLN A 167 -13.50 -7.91 9.10
CA GLN A 167 -13.08 -7.52 10.45
C GLN A 167 -11.57 -7.71 10.62
N GLY A 168 -11.01 -8.83 10.16
CA GLY A 168 -9.57 -9.09 10.19
C GLY A 168 -8.77 -8.06 9.38
N ILE A 169 -9.32 -7.55 8.26
CA ILE A 169 -8.71 -6.47 7.48
C ILE A 169 -8.69 -5.17 8.31
N ALA A 170 -9.82 -4.80 8.93
CA ALA A 170 -9.90 -3.60 9.78
C ALA A 170 -8.90 -3.68 10.95
N ASP A 171 -8.89 -4.79 11.64
CA ASP A 171 -7.98 -5.04 12.76
C ASP A 171 -6.49 -5.00 12.34
N MET A 172 -6.15 -5.52 11.15
CA MET A 172 -4.79 -5.49 10.62
C MET A 172 -4.34 -4.07 10.29
N ARG A 173 -5.23 -3.25 9.75
CA ARG A 173 -4.97 -1.82 9.50
C ARG A 173 -4.68 -1.06 10.79
N GLU A 174 -5.52 -1.24 11.81
CA GLU A 174 -5.31 -0.62 13.13
C GLU A 174 -3.95 -1.01 13.69
N LEU A 175 -3.59 -2.30 13.62
CA LEU A 175 -2.29 -2.78 14.06
C LEU A 175 -1.14 -2.09 13.30
N ILE A 176 -1.19 -2.02 11.97
CA ILE A 176 -0.14 -1.39 11.15
C ILE A 176 0.01 0.10 11.52
N VAL A 177 -1.11 0.81 11.68
CA VAL A 177 -1.10 2.23 12.06
C VAL A 177 -0.53 2.43 13.47
N SER A 178 -0.92 1.59 14.44
CA SER A 178 -0.40 1.70 15.82
C SER A 178 1.09 1.40 15.90
N LEU A 179 1.59 0.43 15.13
CA LEU A 179 3.02 0.12 15.05
C LEU A 179 3.86 1.34 14.61
N SER A 180 3.34 2.15 13.70
CA SER A 180 4.01 3.38 13.28
C SER A 180 3.81 4.51 14.30
N ARG A 181 2.56 4.84 14.65
CA ARG A 181 2.24 6.04 15.44
C ARG A 181 2.61 5.93 16.92
N GLU A 182 2.35 4.77 17.53
CA GLU A 182 2.53 4.57 18.96
C GLU A 182 3.88 3.94 19.30
N HIS A 183 4.41 3.10 18.39
CA HIS A 183 5.65 2.38 18.61
C HIS A 183 6.82 2.87 17.75
N GLY A 184 6.63 3.93 16.95
CA GLY A 184 7.67 4.60 16.18
C GLY A 184 8.31 3.72 15.09
N LYS A 185 7.63 2.65 14.66
CA LYS A 185 8.15 1.75 13.61
C LYS A 185 7.93 2.34 12.23
N THR A 186 8.86 2.10 11.33
CA THR A 186 8.63 2.31 9.90
C THR A 186 8.03 1.05 9.32
N VAL A 187 7.00 1.15 8.49
CA VAL A 187 6.34 0.00 7.89
C VAL A 187 6.28 0.15 6.37
N LEU A 188 6.85 -0.81 5.64
CA LEU A 188 6.63 -1.00 4.22
C LEU A 188 5.55 -2.07 4.04
N VAL A 189 4.40 -1.69 3.49
CA VAL A 189 3.27 -2.59 3.26
C VAL A 189 2.91 -2.65 1.79
N SER A 190 2.80 -3.86 1.22
CA SER A 190 2.29 -4.03 -0.14
C SER A 190 0.80 -4.32 -0.15
N SER A 191 0.12 -3.87 -1.19
CA SER A 191 -1.24 -4.28 -1.54
C SER A 191 -1.45 -4.17 -3.05
N HIS A 192 -2.43 -4.90 -3.55
CA HIS A 192 -2.97 -4.71 -4.90
C HIS A 192 -4.27 -3.89 -4.90
N LEU A 193 -4.75 -3.47 -3.72
CA LEU A 193 -5.97 -2.70 -3.52
C LEU A 193 -5.64 -1.29 -3.04
N LEU A 194 -6.00 -0.29 -3.84
CA LEU A 194 -5.72 1.12 -3.55
C LEU A 194 -6.35 1.57 -2.22
N HIS A 195 -7.61 1.20 -1.98
CA HIS A 195 -8.33 1.59 -0.76
C HIS A 195 -7.70 1.07 0.53
N GLU A 196 -6.95 -0.05 0.48
CA GLU A 196 -6.23 -0.54 1.66
C GLU A 196 -5.03 0.35 1.98
N ILE A 197 -4.27 0.73 0.94
CA ILE A 197 -3.11 1.63 1.09
C ILE A 197 -3.56 3.02 1.54
N GLU A 198 -4.64 3.55 0.97
CA GLU A 198 -5.22 4.85 1.35
C GLU A 198 -5.50 4.97 2.84
N GLN A 199 -5.98 3.89 3.46
CA GLN A 199 -6.38 3.90 4.87
C GLN A 199 -5.23 3.78 5.88
N VAL A 200 -4.06 3.29 5.46
CA VAL A 200 -2.94 3.04 6.38
C VAL A 200 -1.69 3.87 6.05
N ALA A 201 -1.44 4.15 4.78
CA ALA A 201 -0.17 4.70 4.35
C ALA A 201 -0.09 6.23 4.49
N THR A 202 1.09 6.73 4.87
CA THR A 202 1.43 8.16 4.85
C THR A 202 1.93 8.58 3.47
N ARG A 203 2.73 7.71 2.84
CA ARG A 203 3.27 7.86 1.49
C ARG A 203 3.09 6.55 0.74
N MET A 204 3.04 6.62 -0.57
CA MET A 204 2.96 5.42 -1.40
C MET A 204 3.73 5.54 -2.71
N LEU A 205 4.06 4.39 -3.25
CA LEU A 205 4.58 4.18 -4.59
C LEU A 205 3.63 3.25 -5.34
N VAL A 206 3.28 3.63 -6.57
CA VAL A 206 2.55 2.77 -7.49
C VAL A 206 3.53 2.17 -8.50
N ILE A 207 3.53 0.84 -8.60
CA ILE A 207 4.37 0.09 -9.53
C ILE A 207 3.50 -0.67 -10.55
N HIS A 208 3.91 -0.65 -11.81
CA HIS A 208 3.29 -1.43 -12.88
C HIS A 208 4.36 -2.00 -13.80
N LYS A 209 4.31 -3.31 -14.07
CA LYS A 209 5.29 -4.03 -14.92
C LYS A 209 6.74 -3.70 -14.59
N GLY A 210 7.06 -3.71 -13.30
CA GLY A 210 8.41 -3.45 -12.78
C GLY A 210 8.85 -1.99 -12.75
N LYS A 211 8.03 -1.04 -13.19
CA LYS A 211 8.38 0.38 -13.28
C LYS A 211 7.57 1.23 -12.31
N LYS A 212 8.22 2.25 -11.74
CA LYS A 212 7.54 3.27 -10.95
C LYS A 212 6.63 4.11 -11.83
N ILE A 213 5.36 4.23 -11.41
CA ILE A 213 4.38 5.08 -12.06
C ILE A 213 4.32 6.44 -11.37
N VAL A 214 4.14 6.42 -10.06
CA VAL A 214 4.05 7.63 -9.22
C VAL A 214 4.52 7.30 -7.81
N GLU A 215 5.05 8.32 -7.11
CA GLU A 215 5.45 8.25 -5.71
C GLU A 215 5.13 9.58 -5.04
N GLY A 216 4.56 9.56 -3.83
CA GLY A 216 4.24 10.78 -3.10
C GLY A 216 3.49 10.53 -1.79
N ALA A 217 3.10 11.59 -1.11
CA ALA A 217 2.20 11.49 0.03
C ALA A 217 0.80 11.05 -0.45
N VAL A 218 0.17 10.13 0.29
CA VAL A 218 -1.15 9.58 -0.08
C VAL A 218 -2.18 10.68 -0.26
N LYS A 219 -2.21 11.65 0.65
CA LYS A 219 -3.12 12.80 0.59
C LYS A 219 -2.97 13.63 -0.69
N ASP A 220 -1.73 13.79 -1.19
CA ASP A 220 -1.46 14.61 -2.36
C ASP A 220 -1.78 13.85 -3.67
N LEU A 221 -1.66 12.52 -3.62
CA LEU A 221 -1.91 11.66 -4.77
C LEU A 221 -3.40 11.29 -4.93
N LEU A 222 -4.11 11.08 -3.82
CA LEU A 222 -5.52 10.65 -3.84
C LEU A 222 -6.51 11.81 -3.68
N HIS A 223 -6.08 12.90 -3.04
CA HIS A 223 -6.90 14.10 -2.85
C HIS A 223 -6.19 15.33 -3.41
N PRO A 224 -5.92 15.34 -4.73
CA PRO A 224 -5.30 16.50 -5.35
C PRO A 224 -6.21 17.73 -5.20
N ASP A 225 -5.62 18.92 -5.15
CA ASP A 225 -6.37 20.17 -5.09
C ASP A 225 -7.36 20.30 -6.24
N GLU A 226 -7.08 19.66 -7.38
CA GLU A 226 -7.99 19.53 -8.52
C GLU A 226 -8.37 18.07 -8.75
N THR A 227 -9.67 17.79 -8.72
CA THR A 227 -10.24 16.47 -9.00
C THR A 227 -11.13 16.50 -10.24
N LEU A 228 -11.30 15.34 -10.88
CA LEU A 228 -12.29 15.18 -11.94
C LEU A 228 -13.67 14.98 -11.28
N VAL A 229 -14.61 15.86 -11.63
CA VAL A 229 -16.00 15.80 -11.16
C VAL A 229 -16.88 15.45 -12.33
N GLU A 230 -17.45 14.24 -12.33
CA GLU A 230 -18.46 13.83 -13.27
C GLU A 230 -19.86 14.16 -12.73
N VAL A 231 -20.61 14.92 -13.50
CA VAL A 231 -22.01 15.23 -13.22
C VAL A 231 -22.86 14.50 -14.24
N VAL A 232 -23.59 13.49 -13.80
CA VAL A 232 -24.60 12.81 -14.63
C VAL A 232 -25.88 13.63 -14.59
N ILE A 233 -26.35 14.02 -15.76
CA ILE A 233 -27.57 14.84 -15.91
C ILE A 233 -28.64 14.10 -16.71
N MET A 234 -29.89 14.47 -16.53
CA MET A 234 -30.96 14.10 -17.45
C MET A 234 -30.57 14.61 -18.85
N LYS A 235 -30.93 13.83 -19.90
CA LYS A 235 -30.57 14.16 -21.27
C LYS A 235 -30.93 15.60 -21.63
N ASP A 236 -29.95 16.47 -21.74
CA ASP A 236 -30.08 17.87 -22.14
C ASP A 236 -28.80 18.34 -22.85
N ALA A 237 -28.89 18.42 -24.17
CA ALA A 237 -27.77 18.88 -25.00
C ALA A 237 -27.50 20.40 -24.88
N THR A 238 -28.36 21.19 -24.22
CA THR A 238 -28.24 22.65 -24.15
C THR A 238 -27.38 23.12 -22.98
N ILE A 239 -27.23 22.32 -21.94
CA ILE A 239 -26.48 22.70 -20.71
C ILE A 239 -25.03 23.02 -21.01
N ALA A 240 -24.36 22.24 -21.88
CA ALA A 240 -22.97 22.51 -22.27
C ALA A 240 -22.82 23.90 -22.92
N GLY A 241 -23.81 24.30 -23.73
CA GLY A 241 -23.81 25.64 -24.36
C GLY A 241 -23.98 26.77 -23.35
N LYS A 242 -24.72 26.55 -22.27
CA LYS A 242 -24.94 27.57 -21.20
C LYS A 242 -23.68 27.81 -20.35
N LEU A 243 -22.72 26.89 -20.38
CA LEU A 243 -21.44 27.07 -19.70
C LEU A 243 -20.53 28.09 -20.37
N ALA A 244 -20.78 28.39 -21.67
CA ALA A 244 -19.98 29.35 -22.42
C ALA A 244 -20.01 30.74 -21.76
N GLY A 245 -18.81 31.32 -21.56
CA GLY A 245 -18.67 32.63 -20.92
C GLY A 245 -18.80 32.65 -19.38
N THR A 246 -19.02 31.51 -18.75
CA THR A 246 -19.05 31.37 -17.28
C THR A 246 -17.69 30.97 -16.72
N GLN A 247 -17.49 31.16 -15.42
CA GLN A 247 -16.29 30.65 -14.73
C GLN A 247 -16.10 29.15 -14.84
N TRP A 248 -17.17 28.38 -15.08
CA TRP A 248 -17.11 26.92 -15.17
C TRP A 248 -16.58 26.43 -16.51
N GLN A 249 -16.61 27.25 -17.58
CA GLN A 249 -16.12 26.87 -18.89
C GLN A 249 -14.66 26.40 -18.88
N GLN A 250 -13.79 27.11 -18.17
CA GLN A 250 -12.38 26.79 -18.07
C GLN A 250 -12.10 25.46 -17.38
N HIS A 251 -13.03 24.99 -16.54
CA HIS A 251 -12.94 23.73 -15.81
C HIS A 251 -13.55 22.54 -16.56
N LEU A 252 -14.35 22.80 -17.61
CA LEU A 252 -15.00 21.75 -18.39
C LEU A 252 -13.97 20.99 -19.25
N GLN A 253 -13.88 19.67 -19.06
CA GLN A 253 -12.98 18.80 -19.81
C GLN A 253 -13.72 18.03 -20.92
N ALA A 254 -14.94 17.58 -20.62
CA ALA A 254 -15.77 16.84 -21.57
C ALA A 254 -17.25 17.10 -21.30
N SER A 255 -18.06 17.04 -22.37
CA SER A 255 -19.50 17.12 -22.29
C SER A 255 -20.16 16.14 -23.25
N THR A 256 -21.24 15.51 -22.78
CA THR A 256 -22.15 14.66 -23.55
C THR A 256 -23.59 15.07 -23.25
N ASP A 257 -24.56 14.51 -23.97
CA ASP A 257 -25.99 14.77 -23.71
C ASP A 257 -26.46 14.37 -22.30
N THR A 258 -25.71 13.50 -21.61
CA THR A 258 -26.08 12.93 -20.31
C THR A 258 -25.01 13.12 -19.24
N GLY A 259 -23.93 13.81 -19.53
CA GLY A 259 -22.84 13.98 -18.57
C GLY A 259 -21.90 15.12 -18.87
N LEU A 260 -21.40 15.74 -17.82
CA LEU A 260 -20.41 16.79 -17.85
C LEU A 260 -19.23 16.38 -16.97
N THR A 261 -18.01 16.58 -17.45
CA THR A 261 -16.80 16.30 -16.67
C THR A 261 -16.03 17.59 -16.45
N PHE A 262 -15.81 17.94 -15.20
CA PHE A 262 -15.05 19.13 -14.81
C PHE A 262 -13.76 18.73 -14.10
N LYS A 263 -12.72 19.54 -14.27
CA LYS A 263 -11.50 19.47 -13.47
C LYS A 263 -11.47 20.71 -12.57
N LEU A 264 -11.74 20.53 -11.28
CA LEU A 264 -11.82 21.62 -10.30
C LEU A 264 -11.55 21.15 -8.88
N ASN A 265 -11.27 22.10 -7.99
CA ASN A 265 -11.13 21.80 -6.57
C ASN A 265 -12.48 21.39 -5.98
N SER A 266 -12.51 20.32 -5.19
CA SER A 266 -13.74 19.74 -4.60
C SER A 266 -14.57 20.73 -3.80
N LYS A 267 -13.96 21.77 -3.23
CA LYS A 267 -14.67 22.84 -2.50
C LYS A 267 -15.66 23.62 -3.37
N TYR A 268 -15.48 23.61 -4.70
CA TYR A 268 -16.37 24.29 -5.64
C TYR A 268 -17.54 23.41 -6.13
N ILE A 269 -17.59 22.14 -5.76
CA ILE A 269 -18.69 21.22 -6.16
C ILE A 269 -20.07 21.76 -5.74
N PRO A 270 -20.27 22.25 -4.51
CA PRO A 270 -21.58 22.79 -4.11
C PRO A 270 -22.01 23.99 -4.96
N GLU A 271 -21.07 24.86 -5.31
CA GLU A 271 -21.33 26.06 -6.12
C GLU A 271 -21.63 25.70 -7.58
N LEU A 272 -20.87 24.76 -8.16
CA LEU A 272 -21.11 24.21 -9.50
C LEU A 272 -22.49 23.53 -9.55
N SER A 273 -22.83 22.71 -8.55
CA SER A 273 -24.12 22.01 -8.48
C SER A 273 -25.29 22.98 -8.44
N LYS A 274 -25.19 24.01 -7.60
CA LYS A 274 -26.19 25.08 -7.52
C LYS A 274 -26.36 25.78 -8.87
N TRP A 275 -25.24 26.13 -9.52
CA TRP A 275 -25.28 26.79 -10.83
C TRP A 275 -25.97 25.91 -11.88
N LEU A 276 -25.62 24.63 -11.96
CA LEU A 276 -26.22 23.68 -12.90
C LEU A 276 -27.74 23.55 -12.72
N VAL A 277 -28.20 23.38 -11.48
CA VAL A 277 -29.65 23.29 -11.16
C VAL A 277 -30.38 24.58 -11.52
N MET A 278 -29.81 25.74 -11.19
CA MET A 278 -30.40 27.04 -11.51
C MET A 278 -30.50 27.29 -13.04
N ASN A 279 -29.67 26.66 -13.84
CA ASN A 279 -29.69 26.72 -15.31
C ASN A 279 -30.47 25.57 -15.96
N GLY A 280 -31.21 24.79 -15.17
CA GLY A 280 -32.19 23.79 -15.62
C GLY A 280 -31.62 22.38 -15.77
N ALA A 281 -30.38 22.13 -15.32
CA ALA A 281 -29.83 20.77 -15.34
C ALA A 281 -30.53 19.86 -14.31
N GLY A 282 -31.12 18.78 -14.75
CA GLY A 282 -31.61 17.71 -13.89
C GLY A 282 -30.44 16.82 -13.45
N ILE A 283 -29.81 17.12 -12.31
CA ILE A 283 -28.68 16.33 -11.80
C ILE A 283 -29.20 14.99 -11.27
N MET A 284 -28.67 13.90 -11.82
CA MET A 284 -28.93 12.52 -11.38
C MET A 284 -27.90 12.03 -10.38
N GLU A 285 -26.63 12.40 -10.60
CA GLU A 285 -25.51 11.97 -9.78
C GLU A 285 -24.32 12.92 -9.92
N ILE A 286 -23.55 13.07 -8.87
CA ILE A 286 -22.24 13.73 -8.89
C ILE A 286 -21.21 12.74 -8.34
N ARG A 287 -20.21 12.42 -9.15
CA ARG A 287 -19.10 11.55 -8.79
C ARG A 287 -17.79 12.33 -8.83
N THR A 288 -16.97 12.20 -7.82
CA THR A 288 -15.58 12.64 -7.88
C THR A 288 -14.72 11.46 -8.30
N LYS A 289 -13.96 11.63 -9.38
CA LYS A 289 -12.96 10.64 -9.81
C LYS A 289 -11.58 11.15 -9.44
N HIS A 290 -10.86 10.37 -8.66
CA HIS A 290 -9.44 10.64 -8.42
C HIS A 290 -8.66 10.13 -9.62
N SER A 291 -7.87 11.00 -10.26
CA SER A 291 -7.10 10.66 -11.46
C SER A 291 -6.18 9.45 -11.28
N LEU A 292 -5.73 9.19 -10.06
CA LEU A 292 -4.92 8.03 -9.72
C LEU A 292 -5.72 6.74 -9.67
N GLU A 293 -6.97 6.77 -9.15
CA GLU A 293 -7.85 5.60 -9.10
C GLU A 293 -8.26 5.18 -10.50
N ASP A 294 -8.67 6.14 -11.35
CA ASP A 294 -9.00 5.89 -12.75
C ASP A 294 -7.79 5.37 -13.53
N TYR A 295 -6.60 5.94 -13.26
CA TYR A 295 -5.37 5.46 -13.88
C TYR A 295 -5.04 4.04 -13.42
N PHE A 296 -5.16 3.73 -12.13
CA PHE A 296 -4.94 2.39 -11.60
C PHE A 296 -5.95 1.39 -12.17
N LEU A 297 -7.22 1.78 -12.30
CA LEU A 297 -8.28 0.97 -12.93
C LEU A 297 -8.02 0.80 -14.43
N SER A 298 -7.54 1.82 -15.15
CA SER A 298 -7.20 1.68 -16.57
C SER A 298 -6.08 0.66 -16.79
N LEU A 299 -5.07 0.64 -15.91
CA LEU A 299 -4.02 -0.38 -15.92
C LEU A 299 -4.56 -1.80 -15.67
N THR A 300 -5.68 -1.93 -14.90
CA THR A 300 -6.32 -3.23 -14.67
C THR A 300 -7.18 -3.69 -15.85
N ASN A 301 -7.84 -2.76 -16.56
CA ASN A 301 -8.73 -3.06 -17.66
C ASN A 301 -8.01 -3.46 -18.96
N ASP A 302 -6.81 -2.96 -19.23
CA ASP A 302 -6.00 -3.33 -20.39
C ASP A 302 -5.63 -4.84 -20.39
N GLU A 303 -5.63 -5.52 -19.24
CA GLU A 303 -5.38 -6.97 -19.15
C GLU A 303 -6.64 -7.81 -19.43
N VAL A 304 -7.81 -7.31 -19.04
CA VAL A 304 -9.09 -8.03 -19.25
C VAL A 304 -9.45 -8.08 -20.75
N THR A 305 -9.08 -7.03 -21.50
CA THR A 305 -9.37 -6.96 -22.95
C THR A 305 -8.47 -7.90 -23.76
N LYS A 306 -7.24 -8.17 -23.32
CA LYS A 306 -6.31 -9.08 -24.02
C LYS A 306 -6.61 -10.55 -23.82
N HIS A 307 -7.36 -10.95 -22.79
CA HIS A 307 -7.76 -12.34 -22.56
C HIS A 307 -9.11 -12.73 -23.17
N ARG A 308 -9.84 -11.77 -23.82
CA ARG A 308 -11.10 -12.06 -24.53
C ARG A 308 -10.94 -12.23 -26.03
N THR A 309 -9.70 -12.21 -26.56
CA THR A 309 -9.41 -12.35 -27.98
C THR A 309 -8.44 -13.51 -28.21
N VAL A 310 -8.74 -14.68 -27.69
CA VAL A 310 -8.16 -15.98 -28.10
C VAL A 310 -9.28 -17.01 -28.09
#